data_00169a5dbc834de9e469f492e35ef946
#
_entry.id   00169a5dbc834de9e469f492e35ef946
#
_cell.length_a   1.000
_cell.length_b   1.000
_cell.length_c   1.000
_cell.angle_alpha   90.00
_cell.angle_beta   90.00
_cell.angle_gamma   90.00
#
_symmetry.space_group_name_H-M   'P 1'
#
loop_
_entity.id
_entity.type
_entity.pdbx_description
1 polymer ?
#
loop_
_entity_poly.entity_id
_entity_poly.type
_entity_poly.pdbx_seq_one_letter_code
_entity_poly.pdbx_strand_id
1 'polypeptide(L)'
;MRNYSFYFLMICFLISCEEPQARKPINETKISFLKGSVQRNKDIIKKQQNQFKKIIARDSTLDYKASSTGFWFAYLVSSDERVLPKRGDLVRFIYKIEDLDGTVLYDEMELGTVKYLVDKEELLPALREAVKILSVNEIATFLFPSYLCYGYQGDDEKVEINQPLRFKIKLISHSIKN
;
A
#
# COMPACT_ATOMS: atom_id res chain seq x y z
N MET A 1 -55.85 6.95 60.92
CA MET A 1 -55.81 6.68 59.43
C MET A 1 -54.80 7.49 58.67
N ARG A 2 -54.05 8.45 59.32
CA ARG A 2 -53.13 9.34 58.61
C ARG A 2 -51.71 8.77 58.38
N ASN A 3 -51.30 7.73 59.08
CA ASN A 3 -49.94 7.17 59.03
C ASN A 3 -49.82 6.01 58.02
N TYR A 4 -50.85 5.33 57.66
CA TYR A 4 -50.83 4.24 56.67
C TYR A 4 -50.60 4.74 55.23
N SER A 5 -51.08 5.92 54.89
CA SER A 5 -50.86 6.53 53.58
C SER A 5 -49.37 6.89 53.35
N PHE A 6 -48.67 7.25 54.41
CA PHE A 6 -47.25 7.56 54.35
C PHE A 6 -46.37 6.32 54.14
N TYR A 7 -46.73 5.21 54.80
CA TYR A 7 -46.04 3.92 54.61
C TYR A 7 -46.33 3.31 53.22
N PHE A 8 -47.51 3.48 52.69
CA PHE A 8 -47.87 3.01 51.34
C PHE A 8 -47.09 3.79 50.27
N LEU A 9 -46.92 5.10 50.43
CA LEU A 9 -46.14 5.95 49.55
C LEU A 9 -44.65 5.57 49.56
N MET A 10 -44.11 5.21 50.72
CA MET A 10 -42.70 4.80 50.88
C MET A 10 -42.40 3.42 50.26
N ILE A 11 -43.37 2.50 50.28
CA ILE A 11 -43.24 1.18 49.66
C ILE A 11 -43.22 1.26 48.11
N CYS A 12 -43.95 2.21 47.52
CA CYS A 12 -43.95 2.40 46.07
C CYS A 12 -42.64 2.92 45.50
N PHE A 13 -41.79 3.58 46.34
CA PHE A 13 -40.46 4.05 45.92
C PHE A 13 -39.40 2.95 45.86
N LEU A 14 -39.65 1.76 46.40
CA LEU A 14 -38.66 0.66 46.46
C LEU A 14 -38.78 -0.33 45.26
N ILE A 15 -39.71 -0.11 44.31
CA ILE A 15 -39.95 -1.04 43.19
C ILE A 15 -39.41 -0.52 41.89
N SER A 16 -38.76 0.67 41.87
CA SER A 16 -38.21 1.28 40.66
C SER A 16 -36.71 1.04 40.51
N CYS A 17 -36.32 -0.23 40.41
CA CYS A 17 -34.98 -0.58 39.90
C CYS A 17 -35.15 -1.59 38.77
N GLU A 18 -35.50 -1.13 37.58
CA GLU A 18 -35.17 -1.87 36.35
C GLU A 18 -33.68 -1.69 36.07
N GLU A 19 -32.92 -2.77 36.17
CA GLU A 19 -31.53 -2.75 35.72
C GLU A 19 -31.50 -2.43 34.25
N PRO A 20 -30.76 -1.38 33.81
CA PRO A 20 -30.63 -1.07 32.41
C PRO A 20 -29.95 -2.24 31.70
N GLN A 21 -30.69 -2.92 30.83
CA GLN A 21 -30.09 -3.96 29.97
C GLN A 21 -28.90 -3.37 29.20
N ALA A 22 -27.74 -3.92 29.44
CA ALA A 22 -26.54 -3.59 28.69
C ALA A 22 -26.83 -3.78 27.20
N ARG A 23 -26.78 -2.70 26.43
CA ARG A 23 -26.94 -2.76 24.98
C ARG A 23 -25.83 -3.65 24.42
N LYS A 24 -26.18 -4.81 23.89
CA LYS A 24 -25.23 -5.64 23.15
C LYS A 24 -24.71 -4.81 21.99
N PRO A 25 -23.37 -4.68 21.81
CA PRO A 25 -22.85 -3.95 20.66
C PRO A 25 -23.33 -4.67 19.39
N ILE A 26 -23.99 -3.92 18.49
CA ILE A 26 -24.43 -4.43 17.18
C ILE A 26 -23.17 -4.55 16.29
N ASN A 27 -22.37 -5.59 16.54
CA ASN A 27 -21.12 -5.84 15.82
C ASN A 27 -21.30 -6.68 14.55
N GLU A 28 -22.46 -7.26 14.31
CA GLU A 28 -22.68 -8.13 13.15
C GLU A 28 -22.55 -7.37 11.82
N THR A 29 -23.02 -6.12 11.77
CA THR A 29 -22.91 -5.28 10.58
C THR A 29 -21.47 -4.86 10.29
N LYS A 30 -20.65 -4.58 11.33
CA LYS A 30 -19.23 -4.27 11.17
C LYS A 30 -18.43 -5.48 10.67
N ILE A 31 -18.72 -6.67 11.19
CA ILE A 31 -18.01 -7.90 10.79
C ILE A 31 -18.33 -8.27 9.34
N SER A 32 -19.57 -8.14 8.90
CA SER A 32 -19.96 -8.41 7.50
C SER A 32 -19.37 -7.39 6.55
N PHE A 33 -19.34 -6.10 6.91
CA PHE A 33 -18.72 -5.03 6.14
C PHE A 33 -17.20 -5.23 5.99
N LEU A 34 -16.50 -5.57 7.09
CA LEU A 34 -15.06 -5.85 7.08
C LEU A 34 -14.73 -7.07 6.22
N LYS A 35 -15.50 -8.15 6.33
CA LYS A 35 -15.35 -9.35 5.48
C LYS A 35 -15.53 -9.01 3.99
N GLY A 36 -16.53 -8.20 3.66
CA GLY A 36 -16.75 -7.73 2.29
C GLY A 36 -15.59 -6.87 1.75
N SER A 37 -15.02 -5.99 2.58
CA SER A 37 -13.87 -5.16 2.20
C SER A 37 -12.61 -5.97 1.99
N VAL A 38 -12.32 -6.92 2.87
CA VAL A 38 -11.18 -7.85 2.72
C VAL A 38 -11.31 -8.68 1.45
N GLN A 39 -12.50 -9.19 1.14
CA GLN A 39 -12.71 -9.98 -0.07
C GLN A 39 -12.49 -9.13 -1.33
N ARG A 40 -13.07 -7.93 -1.41
CA ARG A 40 -12.84 -7.00 -2.53
C ARG A 40 -11.35 -6.71 -2.76
N ASN A 41 -10.59 -6.44 -1.69
CA ASN A 41 -9.16 -6.19 -1.81
C ASN A 41 -8.40 -7.42 -2.34
N LYS A 42 -8.74 -8.62 -1.88
CA LYS A 42 -8.15 -9.86 -2.41
C LYS A 42 -8.45 -10.04 -3.90
N ASP A 43 -9.66 -9.75 -4.34
CA ASP A 43 -10.07 -9.87 -5.74
C ASP A 43 -9.36 -8.85 -6.63
N ILE A 44 -9.17 -7.61 -6.14
CA ILE A 44 -8.39 -6.57 -6.83
C ILE A 44 -6.95 -7.04 -7.00
N ILE A 45 -6.29 -7.47 -5.93
CA ILE A 45 -4.91 -7.95 -5.97
C ILE A 45 -4.78 -9.14 -6.92
N LYS A 46 -5.68 -10.12 -6.86
CA LYS A 46 -5.69 -11.27 -7.75
C LYS A 46 -5.84 -10.86 -9.22
N LYS A 47 -6.71 -9.91 -9.53
CA LYS A 47 -6.89 -9.36 -10.88
C LYS A 47 -5.60 -8.71 -11.38
N GLN A 48 -4.95 -7.89 -10.57
CA GLN A 48 -3.69 -7.21 -10.90
C GLN A 48 -2.55 -8.21 -11.11
N GLN A 49 -2.41 -9.20 -10.26
CA GLN A 49 -1.42 -10.27 -10.43
C GLN A 49 -1.63 -11.05 -11.74
N ASN A 50 -2.87 -11.28 -12.14
CA ASN A 50 -3.16 -11.91 -13.44
C ASN A 50 -2.81 -11.00 -14.63
N GLN A 51 -2.96 -9.67 -14.49
CA GLN A 51 -2.51 -8.71 -15.50
C GLN A 51 -0.97 -8.76 -15.64
N PHE A 52 -0.24 -8.77 -14.53
CA PHE A 52 1.22 -8.88 -14.54
C PHE A 52 1.69 -10.16 -15.23
N LYS A 53 1.10 -11.30 -14.91
CA LYS A 53 1.42 -12.58 -15.57
C LYS A 53 1.22 -12.53 -17.08
N LYS A 54 0.17 -11.84 -17.55
CA LYS A 54 -0.07 -11.66 -18.99
C LYS A 54 1.00 -10.78 -19.65
N ILE A 55 1.44 -9.71 -18.97
CA ILE A 55 2.52 -8.84 -19.45
C ILE A 55 3.82 -9.63 -19.54
N ILE A 56 4.19 -10.32 -18.46
CA ILE A 56 5.40 -11.14 -18.38
C ILE A 56 5.41 -12.23 -19.46
N ALA A 57 4.28 -12.89 -19.70
CA ALA A 57 4.18 -13.91 -20.74
C ALA A 57 4.30 -13.35 -22.18
N ARG A 58 3.98 -12.08 -22.40
CA ARG A 58 4.13 -11.41 -23.69
C ARG A 58 5.53 -10.87 -23.93
N ASP A 59 6.22 -10.49 -22.85
CA ASP A 59 7.56 -9.91 -22.88
C ASP A 59 8.59 -10.97 -22.50
N SER A 60 8.96 -11.79 -23.47
CA SER A 60 9.98 -12.84 -23.31
C SER A 60 11.41 -12.29 -23.28
N THR A 61 11.61 -10.99 -23.49
CA THR A 61 12.94 -10.37 -23.53
C THR A 61 13.48 -10.06 -22.12
N LEU A 62 12.60 -9.96 -21.11
CA LEU A 62 12.94 -9.60 -19.75
C LEU A 62 12.72 -10.78 -18.78
N ASP A 63 13.71 -11.03 -17.93
CA ASP A 63 13.61 -12.03 -16.86
C ASP A 63 12.96 -11.40 -15.61
N TYR A 64 11.63 -11.48 -15.55
CA TYR A 64 10.86 -10.97 -14.42
C TYR A 64 10.95 -11.88 -13.21
N LYS A 65 11.27 -11.30 -12.06
CA LYS A 65 11.34 -11.95 -10.74
C LYS A 65 10.21 -11.46 -9.85
N ALA A 66 9.61 -12.38 -9.09
CA ALA A 66 8.59 -12.05 -8.11
C ALA A 66 9.25 -11.60 -6.80
N SER A 67 8.78 -10.49 -6.24
CA SER A 67 9.14 -10.06 -4.88
C SER A 67 8.24 -10.72 -3.84
N SER A 68 8.75 -10.89 -2.61
CA SER A 68 7.97 -11.35 -1.45
C SER A 68 6.84 -10.38 -1.05
N THR A 69 6.94 -9.11 -1.42
CA THR A 69 5.93 -8.07 -1.15
C THR A 69 4.88 -7.94 -2.26
N GLY A 70 4.93 -8.81 -3.29
CA GLY A 70 3.88 -8.96 -4.30
C GLY A 70 4.02 -8.12 -5.55
N PHE A 71 5.16 -7.46 -5.76
CA PHE A 71 5.49 -6.83 -7.05
C PHE A 71 6.42 -7.72 -7.90
N TRP A 72 6.53 -7.41 -9.18
CA TRP A 72 7.44 -8.05 -10.12
C TRP A 72 8.46 -7.06 -10.63
N PHE A 73 9.68 -7.51 -10.92
CA PHE A 73 10.72 -6.65 -11.44
C PHE A 73 11.65 -7.40 -12.40
N ALA A 74 12.24 -6.65 -13.34
CA ALA A 74 13.26 -7.15 -14.23
C ALA A 74 14.35 -6.09 -14.42
N TYR A 75 15.61 -6.51 -14.43
CA TYR A 75 16.73 -5.60 -14.70
C TYR A 75 16.84 -5.35 -16.19
N LEU A 76 16.89 -4.07 -16.58
CA LEU A 76 17.24 -3.62 -17.93
C LEU A 76 18.75 -3.41 -18.06
N VAL A 77 19.38 -2.95 -16.97
CA VAL A 77 20.81 -2.83 -16.82
C VAL A 77 21.15 -3.34 -15.43
N SER A 78 21.99 -4.35 -15.35
CA SER A 78 22.48 -4.92 -14.09
C SER A 78 23.99 -4.71 -13.95
N SER A 79 24.48 -4.64 -12.71
CA SER A 79 25.91 -4.58 -12.37
C SER A 79 26.37 -5.93 -11.86
N ASP A 80 27.60 -6.32 -12.19
CA ASP A 80 28.23 -7.54 -11.67
C ASP A 80 28.56 -7.40 -10.17
N GLU A 81 29.02 -6.21 -9.76
CA GLU A 81 29.28 -5.89 -8.37
C GLU A 81 28.09 -5.11 -7.77
N ARG A 82 27.32 -5.76 -6.89
CA ARG A 82 26.10 -5.19 -6.35
C ARG A 82 26.28 -4.82 -4.88
N VAL A 83 26.21 -3.52 -4.61
CA VAL A 83 26.12 -2.97 -3.25
C VAL A 83 24.72 -2.38 -3.07
N LEU A 84 23.87 -3.10 -2.34
CA LEU A 84 22.48 -2.71 -2.13
C LEU A 84 22.32 -1.73 -0.96
N PRO A 85 21.45 -0.72 -1.09
CA PRO A 85 21.16 0.22 -0.03
C PRO A 85 20.54 -0.43 1.19
N LYS A 86 21.00 0.00 2.37
CA LYS A 86 20.49 -0.43 3.68
C LYS A 86 19.81 0.72 4.39
N ARG A 87 19.07 0.40 5.45
CA ARG A 87 18.43 1.40 6.30
C ARG A 87 19.42 2.47 6.77
N GLY A 88 19.10 3.71 6.52
CA GLY A 88 19.91 4.87 6.90
C GLY A 88 20.89 5.33 5.81
N ASP A 89 21.08 4.57 4.75
CA ASP A 89 21.89 5.00 3.61
C ASP A 89 21.17 6.10 2.81
N LEU A 90 21.94 6.96 2.19
CA LEU A 90 21.43 8.00 1.33
C LEU A 90 21.51 7.57 -0.13
N VAL A 91 20.37 7.56 -0.82
CA VAL A 91 20.29 7.23 -2.25
C VAL A 91 19.78 8.41 -3.07
N ARG A 92 20.17 8.45 -4.34
CA ARG A 92 19.59 9.35 -5.35
C ARG A 92 19.18 8.51 -6.55
N PHE A 93 17.98 8.74 -7.05
CA PHE A 93 17.44 8.00 -8.18
C PHE A 93 16.51 8.89 -9.03
N ILE A 94 16.32 8.48 -10.27
CA ILE A 94 15.29 9.00 -11.17
C ILE A 94 14.33 7.87 -11.52
N TYR A 95 13.11 8.22 -11.86
CA TYR A 95 12.11 7.24 -12.25
C TYR A 95 11.05 7.87 -13.14
N LYS A 96 10.32 7.02 -13.85
CA LYS A 96 9.09 7.36 -14.55
C LYS A 96 7.99 6.40 -14.18
N ILE A 97 6.76 6.86 -14.30
CA ILE A 97 5.54 6.08 -14.04
C ILE A 97 4.79 5.90 -15.36
N GLU A 98 4.44 4.65 -15.63
CA GLU A 98 3.66 4.24 -16.80
C GLU A 98 2.44 3.44 -16.31
N ASP A 99 1.38 3.44 -17.11
CA ASP A 99 0.35 2.43 -16.98
C ASP A 99 0.87 1.05 -17.44
N LEU A 100 0.03 0.02 -17.34
CA LEU A 100 0.44 -1.33 -17.74
C LEU A 100 0.56 -1.51 -19.26
N ASP A 101 -0.04 -0.64 -20.05
CA ASP A 101 0.04 -0.64 -21.51
C ASP A 101 1.26 0.13 -22.04
N GLY A 102 1.97 0.82 -21.14
CA GLY A 102 3.20 1.54 -21.44
C GLY A 102 3.00 3.04 -21.72
N THR A 103 1.80 3.57 -21.52
CA THR A 103 1.54 5.01 -21.60
C THR A 103 2.22 5.72 -20.43
N VAL A 104 3.05 6.72 -20.70
CA VAL A 104 3.73 7.49 -19.67
C VAL A 104 2.74 8.42 -18.98
N LEU A 105 2.59 8.25 -17.69
CA LEU A 105 1.78 9.11 -16.82
C LEU A 105 2.63 10.25 -16.27
N TYR A 106 3.82 9.93 -15.78
CA TYR A 106 4.80 10.88 -15.26
C TYR A 106 6.18 10.53 -15.80
N ASP A 107 6.85 11.49 -16.40
CA ASP A 107 8.21 11.30 -16.92
C ASP A 107 9.29 11.71 -15.92
N GLU A 108 10.55 11.37 -16.24
CA GLU A 108 11.72 11.65 -15.39
C GLU A 108 12.00 13.16 -15.25
N MET A 109 11.60 13.99 -16.21
CA MET A 109 11.81 15.44 -16.16
C MET A 109 10.81 16.10 -15.22
N GLU A 110 9.55 15.63 -15.26
CA GLU A 110 8.46 16.11 -14.40
C GLU A 110 8.72 15.73 -12.93
N LEU A 111 9.16 14.50 -12.68
CA LEU A 111 9.40 13.98 -11.33
C LEU A 111 10.77 14.41 -10.75
N GLY A 112 11.73 14.70 -11.60
CA GLY A 112 13.07 15.09 -11.18
C GLY A 112 13.87 14.00 -10.47
N THR A 113 14.99 14.41 -9.86
CA THR A 113 15.83 13.50 -9.08
C THR A 113 15.37 13.45 -7.63
N VAL A 114 15.03 12.25 -7.16
CA VAL A 114 14.65 12.02 -5.76
C VAL A 114 15.90 11.72 -4.93
N LYS A 115 16.00 12.37 -3.77
CA LYS A 115 16.96 12.10 -2.72
C LYS A 115 16.21 11.48 -1.54
N TYR A 116 16.67 10.30 -1.08
CA TYR A 116 15.94 9.54 -0.08
C TYR A 116 16.89 8.88 0.93
N LEU A 117 16.57 9.06 2.21
CA LEU A 117 17.24 8.38 3.31
C LEU A 117 16.49 7.07 3.60
N VAL A 118 17.07 5.95 3.23
CA VAL A 118 16.41 4.63 3.21
C VAL A 118 15.77 4.28 4.57
N ASP A 119 14.47 4.02 4.56
CA ASP A 119 13.65 3.66 5.72
C ASP A 119 13.76 4.64 6.92
N LYS A 120 14.07 5.91 6.65
CA LYS A 120 14.12 7.02 7.62
C LYS A 120 13.21 8.20 7.24
N GLU A 121 12.77 8.25 6.01
CA GLU A 121 11.88 9.27 5.47
C GLU A 121 10.66 8.61 4.84
N GLU A 122 9.56 9.36 4.72
CA GLU A 122 8.37 8.89 4.02
C GLU A 122 8.58 8.97 2.51
N LEU A 123 8.20 7.91 1.83
CA LEU A 123 8.22 7.80 0.38
C LEU A 123 7.16 6.79 -0.05
N LEU A 124 6.71 6.85 -1.29
CA LEU A 124 5.78 5.89 -1.87
C LEU A 124 6.28 4.44 -1.63
N PRO A 125 5.48 3.53 -1.06
CA PRO A 125 5.94 2.17 -0.74
C PRO A 125 6.62 1.45 -1.90
N ALA A 126 6.12 1.62 -3.13
CA ALA A 126 6.72 1.09 -4.35
C ALA A 126 8.19 1.51 -4.51
N LEU A 127 8.48 2.81 -4.34
CA LEU A 127 9.84 3.35 -4.46
C LEU A 127 10.75 2.89 -3.32
N ARG A 128 10.20 2.82 -2.09
CA ARG A 128 10.94 2.31 -0.93
C ARG A 128 11.43 0.87 -1.14
N GLU A 129 10.58 0.02 -1.70
CA GLU A 129 10.94 -1.37 -1.98
C GLU A 129 11.90 -1.48 -3.18
N ALA A 130 11.67 -0.69 -4.23
CA ALA A 130 12.49 -0.73 -5.44
C ALA A 130 13.95 -0.34 -5.19
N VAL A 131 14.19 0.76 -4.47
CA VAL A 131 15.57 1.26 -4.26
C VAL A 131 16.42 0.29 -3.47
N LYS A 132 15.84 -0.53 -2.60
CA LYS A 132 16.57 -1.52 -1.79
C LYS A 132 17.11 -2.71 -2.59
N ILE A 133 16.66 -2.88 -3.81
CA ILE A 133 17.09 -3.98 -4.68
C ILE A 133 17.89 -3.49 -5.90
N LEU A 134 18.23 -2.21 -5.96
CA LEU A 134 19.04 -1.60 -7.01
C LEU A 134 20.43 -1.21 -6.49
N SER A 135 21.44 -1.50 -7.26
CA SER A 135 22.80 -0.93 -7.11
C SER A 135 22.98 0.29 -7.99
N VAL A 136 24.03 1.07 -7.73
CA VAL A 136 24.36 2.27 -8.52
C VAL A 136 24.50 1.92 -10.00
N ASN A 137 23.91 2.76 -10.86
CA ASN A 137 23.80 2.62 -12.31
C ASN A 137 22.89 1.48 -12.80
N GLU A 138 22.33 0.65 -11.92
CA GLU A 138 21.31 -0.31 -12.35
C GLU A 138 20.02 0.40 -12.76
N ILE A 139 19.37 -0.18 -13.76
CA ILE A 139 18.04 0.24 -14.24
C ILE A 139 17.16 -0.99 -14.20
N ALA A 140 15.99 -0.87 -13.58
CA ALA A 140 15.00 -1.93 -13.59
C ALA A 140 13.60 -1.41 -13.88
N THR A 141 12.79 -2.29 -14.46
CA THR A 141 11.36 -2.10 -14.59
C THR A 141 10.63 -2.88 -13.51
N PHE A 142 9.55 -2.31 -13.00
CA PHE A 142 8.77 -2.84 -11.90
C PHE A 142 7.29 -2.85 -12.28
N LEU A 143 6.56 -3.89 -11.90
CA LEU A 143 5.11 -3.96 -11.98
C LEU A 143 4.57 -3.96 -10.55
N PHE A 144 4.03 -2.85 -10.13
CA PHE A 144 3.54 -2.66 -8.77
C PHE A 144 2.02 -2.79 -8.70
N PRO A 145 1.51 -3.60 -7.76
CA PRO A 145 0.09 -3.57 -7.45
C PRO A 145 -0.29 -2.22 -6.82
N SER A 146 -1.52 -1.82 -7.00
CA SER A 146 -2.01 -0.51 -6.59
C SER A 146 -1.79 -0.19 -5.11
N TYR A 147 -1.83 -1.19 -4.22
CA TYR A 147 -1.64 -0.99 -2.78
C TYR A 147 -0.22 -0.55 -2.39
N LEU A 148 0.78 -0.76 -3.24
CA LEU A 148 2.14 -0.23 -3.07
C LEU A 148 2.31 1.16 -3.69
N CYS A 149 1.35 1.59 -4.50
CA CYS A 149 1.32 2.88 -5.18
C CYS A 149 0.26 3.82 -4.54
N TYR A 150 -0.69 4.29 -5.33
CA TYR A 150 -1.68 5.28 -4.88
C TYR A 150 -2.95 4.65 -4.31
N GLY A 151 -3.09 3.31 -4.37
CA GLY A 151 -4.15 2.55 -3.69
C GLY A 151 -5.55 2.89 -4.17
N TYR A 152 -6.47 2.96 -3.20
CA TYR A 152 -7.89 3.20 -3.45
C TYR A 152 -8.22 4.68 -3.68
N GLN A 153 -7.27 5.58 -3.53
CA GLN A 153 -7.49 7.02 -3.72
C GLN A 153 -7.10 7.48 -5.14
N GLY A 154 -6.07 6.86 -5.75
CA GLY A 154 -5.42 7.44 -6.91
C GLY A 154 -4.53 8.62 -6.49
N ASP A 155 -4.20 9.52 -7.42
CA ASP A 155 -3.46 10.75 -7.13
C ASP A 155 -4.26 12.03 -7.48
N ASP A 156 -5.53 11.88 -7.82
CA ASP A 156 -6.45 12.94 -8.24
C ASP A 156 -6.04 13.67 -9.55
N GLU A 157 -5.02 13.18 -10.27
CA GLU A 157 -4.54 13.78 -11.51
C GLU A 157 -4.48 12.77 -12.67
N LYS A 158 -3.48 11.89 -12.64
CA LYS A 158 -3.17 10.97 -13.75
C LYS A 158 -3.32 9.50 -13.40
N VAL A 159 -3.36 9.16 -12.09
CA VAL A 159 -3.46 7.77 -11.61
C VAL A 159 -4.85 7.49 -11.07
N GLU A 160 -5.51 6.50 -11.65
CA GLU A 160 -6.86 6.10 -11.25
C GLU A 160 -6.89 5.28 -9.95
N ILE A 161 -8.09 5.15 -9.39
CA ILE A 161 -8.37 4.35 -8.20
C ILE A 161 -8.00 2.89 -8.47
N ASN A 162 -7.22 2.29 -7.56
CA ASN A 162 -6.75 0.91 -7.65
C ASN A 162 -5.99 0.59 -8.94
N GLN A 163 -5.35 1.56 -9.57
CA GLN A 163 -4.56 1.36 -10.77
C GLN A 163 -3.22 0.72 -10.43
N PRO A 164 -2.89 -0.47 -10.96
CA PRO A 164 -1.55 -1.03 -10.93
C PRO A 164 -0.66 -0.29 -11.94
N LEU A 165 0.61 -0.10 -11.61
CA LEU A 165 1.51 0.75 -12.35
C LEU A 165 2.80 0.04 -12.73
N ARG A 166 3.42 0.52 -13.82
CA ARG A 166 4.79 0.18 -14.19
C ARG A 166 5.71 1.34 -13.86
N PHE A 167 6.79 1.05 -13.16
CA PHE A 167 7.83 2.02 -12.88
C PHE A 167 9.12 1.59 -13.56
N LYS A 168 9.84 2.55 -14.15
CA LYS A 168 11.23 2.35 -14.56
C LYS A 168 12.10 3.23 -13.69
N ILE A 169 13.03 2.63 -12.97
CA ILE A 169 13.84 3.31 -11.95
C ILE A 169 15.33 3.09 -12.24
N LYS A 170 16.10 4.17 -12.13
CA LYS A 170 17.57 4.16 -12.20
C LYS A 170 18.14 4.68 -10.89
N LEU A 171 18.97 3.88 -10.23
CA LEU A 171 19.74 4.34 -9.08
C LEU A 171 20.98 5.11 -9.54
N ILE A 172 21.10 6.38 -9.16
CA ILE A 172 22.17 7.28 -9.59
C ILE A 172 23.35 7.21 -8.62
N SER A 173 23.07 7.26 -7.32
CA SER A 173 24.12 7.22 -6.30
C SER A 173 23.62 6.56 -5.02
N HIS A 174 24.56 5.98 -4.28
CA HIS A 174 24.37 5.36 -2.99
C HIS A 174 25.52 5.78 -2.08
N SER A 175 25.22 6.37 -0.95
CA SER A 175 26.21 6.77 0.07
C SER A 175 25.87 6.07 1.38
N ILE A 176 26.80 5.26 1.86
CA ILE A 176 26.69 4.56 3.12
C ILE A 176 26.86 5.58 4.25
N LYS A 177 25.90 5.65 5.14
CA LYS A 177 26.02 6.49 6.33
C LYS A 177 26.67 5.66 7.45
N ASN A 178 27.93 5.97 7.75
CA ASN A 178 28.65 5.45 8.92
C ASN A 178 28.01 5.96 10.23
#